data_dc605abb67d00713fa7be352a273245d
#
_entry.id   dc605abb67d00713fa7be352a273245d
#
_cell.length_a   1.000
_cell.length_b   1.000
_cell.length_c   1.000
_cell.angle_alpha   90.00
_cell.angle_beta   90.00
_cell.angle_gamma   90.00
#
_symmetry.space_group_name_H-M   'P 1'
#
loop_
_entity.id
_entity.type
_entity.pdbx_description
1 polymer ?
#
loop_
_entity_poly.entity_id
_entity_poly.type
_entity_poly.pdbx_seq_one_letter_code
_entity_poly.pdbx_strand_id
1 'polypeptide(L)'
;LTVSALKKNEEIVETLEDRILGRVSLYNVYNPIDNQLIIGAGEEIGEKEAKLIEDSPLDQIEVRSPLTCEAKRGVCAKCYGRNLATGKMVQIGEAVGVIAAQSIGEPGTQLTLRTFHVGGIAGNISEENQLLSKFDGTTEIEDLKTVKSNDNEGNQIDLVISRTCEIKIIDDKTGIVLSSNIIPYGASI
;
A
#
# COMPACT_ATOMS: atom_id res chain seq x y z
N LEU A 1 -0.97 12.90 -7.25
CA LEU A 1 -1.37 11.50 -7.38
C LEU A 1 -1.60 10.93 -6.00
N THR A 2 -2.77 10.33 -5.76
CA THR A 2 -3.06 9.61 -4.52
C THR A 2 -2.43 8.23 -4.56
N VAL A 3 -1.72 7.85 -3.50
CA VAL A 3 -1.03 6.56 -3.36
C VAL A 3 -1.52 5.89 -2.08
N SER A 4 -1.87 4.61 -2.20
CA SER A 4 -2.24 3.70 -1.11
C SER A 4 -1.42 2.42 -1.18
N ALA A 5 -1.43 1.59 -0.15
CA ALA A 5 -0.84 0.26 -0.21
C ALA A 5 -1.45 -0.57 -1.34
N LEU A 6 -0.64 -1.35 -2.03
CA LEU A 6 -1.13 -2.25 -3.09
C LEU A 6 -1.62 -3.55 -2.45
N LYS A 7 -2.94 -3.74 -2.49
CA LYS A 7 -3.59 -4.95 -1.95
C LYS A 7 -4.11 -5.82 -3.10
N LYS A 8 -3.92 -7.12 -3.01
CA LYS A 8 -4.49 -8.11 -3.92
C LYS A 8 -5.19 -9.19 -3.09
N ASN A 9 -6.53 -9.29 -3.21
CA ASN A 9 -7.34 -10.22 -2.41
C ASN A 9 -7.04 -10.10 -0.89
N GLU A 10 -6.89 -8.85 -0.38
CA GLU A 10 -6.57 -8.49 1.01
C GLU A 10 -5.12 -8.70 1.45
N GLU A 11 -4.31 -9.36 0.66
CA GLU A 11 -2.87 -9.43 0.87
C GLU A 11 -2.19 -8.13 0.44
N ILE A 12 -1.35 -7.57 1.32
CA ILE A 12 -0.53 -6.41 1.00
C ILE A 12 0.64 -6.90 0.14
N VAL A 13 0.57 -6.63 -1.16
CA VAL A 13 1.65 -6.95 -2.12
C VAL A 13 2.80 -5.95 -2.00
N GLU A 14 2.47 -4.68 -1.73
CA GLU A 14 3.43 -3.60 -1.59
C GLU A 14 2.92 -2.62 -0.54
N THR A 15 3.74 -2.34 0.47
CA THR A 15 3.37 -1.45 1.58
C THR A 15 3.23 -0.01 1.11
N LEU A 16 2.53 0.81 1.89
CA LEU A 16 2.48 2.25 1.61
C LEU A 16 3.88 2.86 1.73
N GLU A 17 4.68 2.43 2.72
CA GLU A 17 6.07 2.84 2.93
C GLU A 17 6.89 2.68 1.64
N ASP A 18 6.91 1.49 1.02
CA ASP A 18 7.70 1.22 -0.20
C ASP A 18 7.27 2.08 -1.39
N ARG A 19 5.97 2.38 -1.49
CA ARG A 19 5.41 3.13 -2.60
C ARG A 19 5.63 4.64 -2.52
N ILE A 20 5.81 5.18 -1.32
CA ILE A 20 6.00 6.62 -1.09
C ILE A 20 7.44 7.01 -0.86
N LEU A 21 8.31 6.08 -0.52
CA LEU A 21 9.73 6.33 -0.24
C LEU A 21 10.41 7.05 -1.41
N GLY A 22 11.10 8.16 -1.11
CA GLY A 22 11.77 9.00 -2.10
C GLY A 22 10.84 9.83 -2.99
N ARG A 23 9.52 9.79 -2.75
CA ARG A 23 8.56 10.71 -3.38
C ARG A 23 8.52 12.04 -2.63
N VAL A 24 7.90 13.03 -3.26
CA VAL A 24 7.70 14.36 -2.65
C VAL A 24 6.23 14.52 -2.30
N SER A 25 5.96 14.89 -1.05
CA SER A 25 4.59 15.13 -0.59
C SER A 25 3.95 16.32 -1.33
N LEU A 26 2.66 16.21 -1.65
CA LEU A 26 1.92 17.31 -2.27
C LEU A 26 1.44 18.32 -1.22
N TYR A 27 0.93 17.83 -0.08
CA TYR A 27 0.41 18.61 1.03
C TYR A 27 1.13 18.27 2.33
N ASN A 28 0.89 19.06 3.37
CA ASN A 28 1.32 18.68 4.70
C ASN A 28 0.61 17.41 5.15
N VAL A 29 1.35 16.44 5.66
CA VAL A 29 0.82 15.19 6.19
C VAL A 29 0.89 15.24 7.70
N TYR A 30 -0.25 15.07 8.35
CA TYR A 30 -0.40 15.06 9.80
C TYR A 30 -0.80 13.65 10.26
N ASN A 31 -0.32 13.26 11.42
CA ASN A 31 -0.81 12.06 12.08
C ASN A 31 -2.23 12.33 12.62
N PRO A 32 -3.24 11.52 12.25
CA PRO A 32 -4.62 11.75 12.69
C PRO A 32 -4.83 11.61 14.21
N ILE A 33 -3.97 10.88 14.92
CA ILE A 33 -4.11 10.57 16.35
C ILE A 33 -3.68 11.77 17.20
N ASP A 34 -2.48 12.28 16.96
CA ASP A 34 -1.86 13.35 17.78
C ASP A 34 -1.79 14.70 17.06
N ASN A 35 -2.25 14.75 15.82
CA ASN A 35 -2.24 15.94 14.96
C ASN A 35 -0.84 16.56 14.78
N GLN A 36 0.22 15.74 14.96
CA GLN A 36 1.60 16.17 14.70
C GLN A 36 1.90 16.16 13.21
N LEU A 37 2.67 17.13 12.76
CA LEU A 37 3.15 17.19 11.39
C LEU A 37 4.23 16.12 11.18
N ILE A 38 3.98 15.17 10.28
CA ILE A 38 4.95 14.15 9.87
C ILE A 38 5.88 14.70 8.80
N ILE A 39 5.32 15.34 7.76
CA ILE A 39 6.09 15.91 6.67
C ILE A 39 5.39 17.14 6.08
N GLY A 40 6.20 18.12 5.65
CA GLY A 40 5.73 19.34 5.01
C GLY A 40 5.45 19.19 3.51
N ALA A 41 4.60 20.06 2.98
CA ALA A 41 4.30 20.11 1.55
C ALA A 41 5.56 20.41 0.72
N GLY A 42 5.81 19.60 -0.30
CA GLY A 42 6.95 19.77 -1.19
C GLY A 42 8.30 19.29 -0.63
N GLU A 43 8.28 18.57 0.49
CA GLU A 43 9.43 17.87 1.07
C GLU A 43 9.52 16.43 0.57
N GLU A 44 10.74 15.89 0.54
CA GLU A 44 11.00 14.50 0.17
C GLU A 44 10.67 13.57 1.34
N ILE A 45 9.93 12.51 1.08
CA ILE A 45 9.59 11.47 2.06
C ILE A 45 10.80 10.55 2.21
N GLY A 46 11.51 10.65 3.33
CA GLY A 46 12.61 9.78 3.70
C GLY A 46 12.14 8.50 4.38
N GLU A 47 13.08 7.65 4.78
CA GLU A 47 12.81 6.36 5.42
C GLU A 47 12.09 6.52 6.77
N LYS A 48 12.41 7.57 7.53
CA LYS A 48 11.79 7.83 8.84
C LYS A 48 10.35 8.28 8.69
N GLU A 49 10.11 9.22 7.79
CA GLU A 49 8.78 9.78 7.50
C GLU A 49 7.88 8.72 6.87
N ALA A 50 8.41 7.91 5.94
CA ALA A 50 7.68 6.82 5.31
C ALA A 50 7.21 5.77 6.35
N LYS A 51 8.08 5.40 7.28
CA LYS A 51 7.74 4.49 8.36
C LYS A 51 6.70 5.08 9.32
N LEU A 52 6.82 6.36 9.69
CA LEU A 52 5.84 7.04 10.53
C LEU A 52 4.45 7.10 9.87
N ILE A 53 4.41 7.23 8.53
CA ILE A 53 3.16 7.20 7.77
C ILE A 53 2.57 5.79 7.76
N GLU A 54 3.37 4.74 7.55
CA GLU A 54 2.91 3.34 7.58
C GLU A 54 2.43 2.92 8.98
N ASP A 55 3.06 3.44 10.06
CA ASP A 55 2.67 3.19 11.45
C ASP A 55 1.44 4.00 11.89
N SER A 56 1.03 5.00 11.09
CA SER A 56 -0.17 5.81 11.34
C SER A 56 -1.41 5.19 10.68
N PRO A 57 -2.63 5.57 11.09
CA PRO A 57 -3.88 5.09 10.47
C PRO A 57 -4.17 5.80 9.13
N LEU A 58 -3.16 6.13 8.34
CA LEU A 58 -3.28 6.74 7.03
C LEU A 58 -3.27 5.67 5.95
N ASP A 59 -4.40 5.45 5.29
CA ASP A 59 -4.50 4.48 4.19
C ASP A 59 -3.94 5.00 2.87
N GLN A 60 -3.90 6.32 2.70
CA GLN A 60 -3.48 6.94 1.45
C GLN A 60 -2.88 8.33 1.68
N ILE A 61 -1.94 8.71 0.83
CA ILE A 61 -1.36 10.05 0.81
C ILE A 61 -1.27 10.59 -0.62
N GLU A 62 -1.19 11.91 -0.74
CA GLU A 62 -1.01 12.57 -2.04
C GLU A 62 0.44 12.97 -2.26
N VAL A 63 1.03 12.42 -3.32
CA VAL A 63 2.42 12.66 -3.70
C VAL A 63 2.53 13.30 -5.09
N ARG A 64 3.61 13.99 -5.33
CA ARG A 64 3.97 14.48 -6.67
C ARG A 64 4.42 13.31 -7.53
N SER A 65 4.07 13.35 -8.82
CA SER A 65 4.36 12.28 -9.77
C SER A 65 4.84 12.83 -11.12
N PRO A 66 5.72 12.09 -11.84
CA PRO A 66 6.03 12.39 -13.22
C PRO A 66 4.81 12.41 -14.15
N LEU A 67 3.80 11.56 -13.83
CA LEU A 67 2.57 11.43 -14.61
C LEU A 67 1.68 12.68 -14.58
N THR A 68 1.74 13.45 -13.49
CA THR A 68 0.96 14.67 -13.28
C THR A 68 1.81 15.94 -13.35
N CYS A 69 3.05 15.83 -13.86
CA CYS A 69 3.96 16.96 -13.95
C CYS A 69 3.58 17.90 -15.10
N GLU A 70 3.34 19.18 -14.80
CA GLU A 70 2.98 20.23 -15.77
C GLU A 70 4.20 20.96 -16.36
N ALA A 71 5.41 20.43 -16.16
CA ALA A 71 6.61 21.04 -16.74
C ALA A 71 6.58 20.99 -18.26
N LYS A 72 6.85 22.12 -18.91
CA LYS A 72 6.81 22.22 -20.39
C LYS A 72 7.88 21.38 -21.10
N ARG A 73 9.01 21.10 -20.45
CA ARG A 73 10.11 20.28 -20.96
C ARG A 73 10.60 19.35 -19.88
N GLY A 74 10.56 18.04 -20.15
CA GLY A 74 10.98 17.01 -19.21
C GLY A 74 10.07 16.93 -17.98
N VAL A 75 10.63 16.47 -16.87
CA VAL A 75 9.98 16.30 -15.58
C VAL A 75 10.72 17.15 -14.54
N CYS A 76 10.01 17.86 -13.68
CA CYS A 76 10.67 18.62 -12.62
C CYS A 76 11.26 17.68 -11.54
N ALA A 77 12.32 18.10 -10.86
CA ALA A 77 12.99 17.30 -9.83
C ALA A 77 12.04 16.82 -8.72
N LYS A 78 11.17 17.69 -8.25
CA LYS A 78 10.18 17.33 -7.20
C LYS A 78 9.13 16.31 -7.65
N CYS A 79 8.72 16.33 -8.93
CA CYS A 79 7.79 15.32 -9.45
C CYS A 79 8.46 13.98 -9.71
N TYR A 80 9.74 13.99 -10.07
CA TYR A 80 10.53 12.77 -10.22
C TYR A 80 10.87 12.16 -8.85
N GLY A 81 11.37 12.98 -7.92
CA GLY A 81 11.76 12.56 -6.59
C GLY A 81 13.22 12.12 -6.50
N ARG A 82 13.46 11.07 -5.72
CA ARG A 82 14.78 10.53 -5.41
C ARG A 82 15.38 9.77 -6.60
N ASN A 83 16.64 9.99 -6.87
CA ASN A 83 17.44 9.14 -7.74
C ASN A 83 17.86 7.88 -6.96
N LEU A 84 17.41 6.72 -7.40
CA LEU A 84 17.64 5.44 -6.71
C LEU A 84 19.12 5.01 -6.66
N ALA A 85 19.94 5.47 -7.61
CA ALA A 85 21.36 5.13 -7.63
C ALA A 85 22.17 5.90 -6.58
N THR A 86 21.79 7.17 -6.31
CA THR A 86 22.53 8.06 -5.40
C THR A 86 21.87 8.22 -4.05
N GLY A 87 20.58 7.81 -3.91
CA GLY A 87 19.77 8.00 -2.72
C GLY A 87 19.44 9.46 -2.40
N LYS A 88 19.65 10.37 -3.36
CA LYS A 88 19.42 11.82 -3.20
C LYS A 88 18.40 12.31 -4.24
N MET A 89 17.83 13.48 -3.97
CA MET A 89 16.97 14.16 -4.94
C MET A 89 17.65 14.26 -6.30
N VAL A 90 16.91 13.96 -7.38
CA VAL A 90 17.41 14.00 -8.75
C VAL A 90 17.94 15.38 -9.13
N GLN A 91 19.07 15.43 -9.85
CA GLN A 91 19.67 16.67 -10.33
C GLN A 91 19.14 17.05 -11.72
N ILE A 92 19.17 18.35 -12.02
CA ILE A 92 18.81 18.84 -13.34
C ILE A 92 19.85 18.35 -14.37
N GLY A 93 19.39 17.83 -15.50
CA GLY A 93 20.24 17.31 -16.58
C GLY A 93 20.34 15.79 -16.60
N GLU A 94 19.81 15.09 -15.61
CA GLU A 94 19.73 13.62 -15.68
C GLU A 94 18.79 13.14 -16.76
N ALA A 95 19.20 12.11 -17.51
CA ALA A 95 18.45 11.54 -18.62
C ALA A 95 17.44 10.50 -18.11
N VAL A 96 16.50 10.93 -17.22
CA VAL A 96 15.54 10.05 -16.53
C VAL A 96 14.65 9.25 -17.49
N GLY A 97 14.32 9.81 -18.64
CA GLY A 97 13.53 9.11 -19.68
C GLY A 97 14.30 7.95 -20.30
N VAL A 98 15.61 8.09 -20.51
CA VAL A 98 16.46 7.01 -21.03
C VAL A 98 16.60 5.90 -19.97
N ILE A 99 16.82 6.26 -18.71
CA ILE A 99 16.90 5.31 -17.59
C ILE A 99 15.58 4.50 -17.50
N ALA A 100 14.43 5.17 -17.56
CA ALA A 100 13.14 4.50 -17.55
C ALA A 100 12.95 3.55 -18.74
N ALA A 101 13.29 4.01 -19.96
CA ALA A 101 13.16 3.21 -21.16
C ALA A 101 14.05 1.93 -21.10
N GLN A 102 15.26 2.06 -20.61
CA GLN A 102 16.18 0.92 -20.46
C GLN A 102 15.68 -0.05 -19.38
N SER A 103 15.22 0.45 -18.24
CA SER A 103 14.70 -0.38 -17.13
C SER A 103 13.43 -1.16 -17.51
N ILE A 104 12.60 -0.59 -18.38
CA ILE A 104 11.37 -1.25 -18.87
C ILE A 104 11.70 -2.20 -20.05
N GLY A 105 12.60 -1.78 -20.94
CA GLY A 105 12.90 -2.50 -22.17
C GLY A 105 13.78 -3.75 -21.98
N GLU A 106 14.71 -3.71 -21.04
CA GLU A 106 15.62 -4.85 -20.79
C GLU A 106 14.85 -6.11 -20.35
N PRO A 107 14.01 -6.11 -19.30
CA PRO A 107 13.23 -7.28 -18.94
C PRO A 107 12.15 -7.63 -19.97
N GLY A 108 11.64 -6.65 -20.73
CA GLY A 108 10.70 -6.88 -21.82
C GLY A 108 11.26 -7.80 -22.89
N THR A 109 12.52 -7.64 -23.27
CA THR A 109 13.21 -8.52 -24.23
C THR A 109 13.40 -9.93 -23.66
N GLN A 110 13.72 -10.08 -22.38
CA GLN A 110 13.84 -11.38 -21.72
C GLN A 110 12.49 -12.11 -21.59
N LEU A 111 11.41 -11.38 -21.31
CA LEU A 111 10.05 -11.95 -21.23
C LEU A 111 9.56 -12.48 -22.58
N THR A 112 9.82 -11.80 -23.68
CA THR A 112 9.47 -12.30 -25.03
C THR A 112 10.21 -13.58 -25.42
N LEU A 113 11.42 -13.78 -24.92
CA LEU A 113 12.17 -15.05 -25.10
C LEU A 113 11.70 -16.16 -24.15
N ARG A 114 11.05 -15.82 -23.01
CA ARG A 114 10.58 -16.79 -22.00
C ARG A 114 9.12 -17.18 -22.14
N THR A 115 8.29 -16.49 -22.90
CA THR A 115 6.86 -16.81 -23.05
C THR A 115 6.57 -18.18 -23.66
N PHE A 116 7.59 -18.88 -24.21
CA PHE A 116 7.44 -20.25 -24.68
C PHE A 116 7.57 -21.32 -23.59
N HIS A 117 7.91 -20.97 -22.34
CA HIS A 117 8.19 -21.96 -21.28
C HIS A 117 7.48 -21.73 -19.93
N VAL A 118 6.52 -20.82 -19.82
CA VAL A 118 5.75 -20.65 -18.58
C VAL A 118 4.41 -21.37 -18.67
N GLY A 119 4.47 -22.71 -18.74
CA GLY A 119 3.43 -23.56 -18.22
C GLY A 119 3.75 -23.85 -16.75
N GLY A 120 3.03 -23.18 -15.84
CA GLY A 120 2.84 -23.61 -14.47
C GLY A 120 4.05 -23.52 -13.53
N ILE A 121 4.20 -22.40 -12.87
CA ILE A 121 4.64 -22.41 -11.47
C ILE A 121 3.47 -21.88 -10.65
N ALA A 122 2.62 -22.81 -10.20
CA ALA A 122 1.87 -22.61 -8.98
C ALA A 122 2.91 -22.62 -7.86
N GLY A 123 3.41 -21.43 -7.51
CA GLY A 123 4.18 -21.27 -6.29
C GLY A 123 3.26 -21.65 -5.14
N ASN A 124 3.68 -22.60 -4.32
CA ASN A 124 3.09 -22.86 -3.01
C ASN A 124 3.32 -21.61 -2.17
N ILE A 125 2.37 -20.70 -2.23
CA ILE A 125 2.21 -19.66 -1.23
C ILE A 125 1.32 -20.31 -0.18
N SER A 126 1.93 -20.88 0.84
CA SER A 126 1.25 -21.14 2.10
C SER A 126 1.08 -19.77 2.77
N GLU A 127 0.10 -19.02 2.31
CA GLU A 127 -0.29 -17.76 2.89
C GLU A 127 -1.00 -18.05 4.21
N GLU A 128 -0.49 -17.48 5.27
CA GLU A 128 -1.28 -17.29 6.48
C GLU A 128 -2.37 -16.27 6.12
N ASN A 129 -3.53 -16.79 5.70
CA ASN A 129 -4.73 -15.99 5.41
C ASN A 129 -5.34 -15.51 6.73
N GLN A 130 -4.62 -14.65 7.46
CA GLN A 130 -5.07 -14.07 8.72
C GLN A 130 -5.00 -12.55 8.64
N LEU A 131 -6.10 -11.89 9.01
CA LEU A 131 -6.13 -10.45 9.22
C LEU A 131 -5.71 -10.16 10.67
N LEU A 132 -4.53 -9.59 10.84
CA LEU A 132 -4.04 -9.14 12.14
C LEU A 132 -4.21 -7.64 12.27
N SER A 133 -4.77 -7.20 13.41
CA SER A 133 -4.84 -5.77 13.72
C SER A 133 -3.46 -5.22 14.03
N LYS A 134 -3.13 -4.06 13.46
CA LYS A 134 -1.94 -3.27 13.80
C LYS A 134 -2.19 -2.30 14.97
N PHE A 135 -3.44 -2.05 15.31
CA PHE A 135 -3.84 -1.05 16.28
C PHE A 135 -4.68 -1.67 17.40
N ASP A 136 -4.55 -1.11 18.61
CA ASP A 136 -5.42 -1.43 19.75
C ASP A 136 -6.69 -0.56 19.65
N GLY A 137 -7.86 -1.16 19.86
CA GLY A 137 -9.14 -0.45 19.82
C GLY A 137 -10.33 -1.39 19.87
N THR A 138 -11.53 -0.81 19.83
CA THR A 138 -12.79 -1.56 19.77
C THR A 138 -13.10 -1.96 18.33
N THR A 139 -13.43 -3.24 18.13
CA THR A 139 -13.79 -3.80 16.83
C THR A 139 -15.29 -3.63 16.58
N GLU A 140 -15.67 -3.00 15.48
CA GLU A 140 -17.04 -2.91 14.98
C GLU A 140 -17.14 -3.64 13.64
N ILE A 141 -18.14 -4.52 13.51
CA ILE A 141 -18.34 -5.32 12.28
C ILE A 141 -19.70 -4.96 11.70
N GLU A 142 -19.70 -4.46 10.46
CA GLU A 142 -20.90 -4.11 9.72
C GLU A 142 -21.32 -5.26 8.80
N ASP A 143 -22.63 -5.47 8.63
CA ASP A 143 -23.27 -6.49 7.77
C ASP A 143 -22.79 -7.93 8.00
N LEU A 144 -22.42 -8.28 9.23
CA LEU A 144 -22.00 -9.64 9.58
C LEU A 144 -23.18 -10.62 9.47
N LYS A 145 -23.03 -11.61 8.60
CA LYS A 145 -23.91 -12.79 8.53
C LYS A 145 -23.03 -14.02 8.58
N THR A 146 -23.22 -14.86 9.60
CA THR A 146 -22.45 -16.08 9.80
C THR A 146 -23.30 -17.33 9.77
N VAL A 147 -22.69 -18.46 9.42
CA VAL A 147 -23.24 -19.81 9.55
C VAL A 147 -22.24 -20.65 10.32
N LYS A 148 -22.74 -21.38 11.32
CA LYS A 148 -21.93 -22.32 12.09
C LYS A 148 -21.52 -23.49 11.23
N SER A 149 -20.21 -23.74 11.16
CA SER A 149 -19.61 -24.88 10.45
C SER A 149 -18.59 -25.56 11.37
N ASN A 150 -18.18 -26.76 11.02
CA ASN A 150 -17.09 -27.45 11.72
C ASN A 150 -15.86 -27.43 10.82
N ASP A 151 -14.73 -27.09 11.41
CA ASP A 151 -13.42 -27.19 10.76
C ASP A 151 -13.01 -28.64 10.57
N ASN A 152 -11.95 -28.87 9.77
CA ASN A 152 -11.36 -30.20 9.52
C ASN A 152 -10.89 -30.91 10.80
N GLU A 153 -10.66 -30.15 11.87
CA GLU A 153 -10.27 -30.66 13.20
C GLU A 153 -11.49 -30.89 14.14
N GLY A 154 -12.71 -30.60 13.68
CA GLY A 154 -13.96 -30.80 14.44
C GLY A 154 -14.32 -29.64 15.38
N ASN A 155 -13.61 -28.51 15.33
CA ASN A 155 -13.94 -27.30 16.09
C ASN A 155 -15.11 -26.57 15.43
N GLN A 156 -15.99 -25.96 16.24
CA GLN A 156 -17.04 -25.07 15.71
C GLN A 156 -16.41 -23.73 15.35
N ILE A 157 -16.63 -23.31 14.10
CA ILE A 157 -16.23 -22.03 13.54
C ILE A 157 -17.44 -21.32 12.96
N ASP A 158 -17.46 -20.00 13.05
CA ASP A 158 -18.46 -19.16 12.38
C ASP A 158 -17.92 -18.70 11.02
N LEU A 159 -18.55 -19.17 9.93
CA LEU A 159 -18.19 -18.80 8.56
C LEU A 159 -19.01 -17.61 8.09
N VAL A 160 -18.32 -16.61 7.54
CA VAL A 160 -18.95 -15.40 6.97
C VAL A 160 -19.60 -15.75 5.63
N ILE A 161 -20.91 -15.46 5.52
CA ILE A 161 -21.70 -15.63 4.28
C ILE A 161 -22.09 -14.29 3.64
N SER A 162 -21.71 -13.19 4.23
CA SER A 162 -21.90 -11.85 3.65
C SER A 162 -20.84 -11.56 2.58
N ARG A 163 -21.24 -10.80 1.55
CA ARG A 163 -20.32 -10.31 0.50
C ARG A 163 -19.81 -8.90 0.77
N THR A 164 -20.40 -8.22 1.74
CA THR A 164 -20.14 -6.80 2.07
C THR A 164 -19.83 -6.62 3.55
N CYS A 165 -19.25 -7.65 4.19
CA CYS A 165 -18.86 -7.57 5.59
C CYS A 165 -17.60 -6.71 5.75
N GLU A 166 -17.68 -5.69 6.58
CA GLU A 166 -16.58 -4.77 6.85
C GLU A 166 -16.27 -4.78 8.34
N ILE A 167 -14.98 -4.93 8.68
CA ILE A 167 -14.47 -4.84 10.05
C ILE A 167 -13.74 -3.52 10.21
N LYS A 168 -14.13 -2.74 11.21
CA LYS A 168 -13.53 -1.45 11.56
C LYS A 168 -12.91 -1.53 12.95
N ILE A 169 -11.75 -0.95 13.11
CA ILE A 169 -11.09 -0.80 14.40
C ILE A 169 -11.17 0.68 14.77
N ILE A 170 -11.78 0.96 15.91
CA ILE A 170 -12.06 2.30 16.39
C ILE A 170 -11.22 2.56 17.65
N ASP A 171 -10.53 3.68 17.69
CA ASP A 171 -9.80 4.10 18.90
C ASP A 171 -10.79 4.48 20.00
N ASP A 172 -10.65 3.84 21.16
CA ASP A 172 -11.52 4.04 22.33
C ASP A 172 -11.48 5.47 22.89
N LYS A 173 -10.41 6.22 22.61
CA LYS A 173 -10.22 7.56 23.17
C LYS A 173 -10.73 8.66 22.24
N THR A 174 -10.49 8.52 20.94
CA THR A 174 -10.77 9.56 19.95
C THR A 174 -12.03 9.28 19.13
N GLY A 175 -12.50 8.01 19.10
CA GLY A 175 -13.60 7.57 18.24
C GLY A 175 -13.26 7.58 16.74
N ILE A 176 -11.98 7.65 16.40
CA ILE A 176 -11.51 7.64 15.01
C ILE A 176 -11.36 6.20 14.53
N VAL A 177 -11.79 5.92 13.30
CA VAL A 177 -11.57 4.62 12.65
C VAL A 177 -10.10 4.54 12.27
N LEU A 178 -9.36 3.64 12.92
CA LEU A 178 -7.93 3.43 12.72
C LEU A 178 -7.64 2.52 11.52
N SER A 179 -8.50 1.53 11.28
CA SER A 179 -8.38 0.60 10.16
C SER A 179 -9.75 0.11 9.75
N SER A 180 -9.94 -0.11 8.45
CA SER A 180 -11.14 -0.73 7.87
C SER A 180 -10.71 -1.76 6.85
N ASN A 181 -11.22 -3.00 6.99
CA ASN A 181 -10.94 -4.10 6.08
C ASN A 181 -12.23 -4.83 5.71
N ILE A 182 -12.31 -5.29 4.47
CA ILE A 182 -13.43 -6.11 4.00
C ILE A 182 -13.14 -7.57 4.33
N ILE A 183 -14.10 -8.25 4.95
CA ILE A 183 -13.99 -9.67 5.26
C ILE A 183 -14.56 -10.46 4.06
N PRO A 184 -13.76 -11.35 3.44
CA PRO A 184 -14.21 -12.10 2.28
C PRO A 184 -15.26 -13.15 2.65
N TYR A 185 -16.09 -13.50 1.68
CA TYR A 185 -17.02 -14.63 1.79
C TYR A 185 -16.25 -15.92 2.07
N GLY A 186 -16.67 -16.65 3.10
CA GLY A 186 -16.03 -17.91 3.51
C GLY A 186 -14.91 -17.74 4.52
N ALA A 187 -14.61 -16.52 5.01
CA ALA A 187 -13.69 -16.33 6.12
C ALA A 187 -14.27 -16.92 7.43
N SER A 188 -13.42 -17.44 8.28
CA SER A 188 -13.76 -17.89 9.64
C SER A 188 -13.48 -16.78 10.64
N ILE A 189 -14.39 -16.56 11.58
CA ILE A 189 -14.27 -15.61 12.69
C ILE A 189 -14.30 -16.40 14.01
#